data_97c5ca2d1a028f35095057a21a27b0ff
#
_entry.id   97c5ca2d1a028f35095057a21a27b0ff
#
_cell.length_a   1.000
_cell.length_b   1.000
_cell.length_c   1.000
_cell.angle_alpha   90.00
_cell.angle_beta   90.00
_cell.angle_gamma   90.00
#
_symmetry.space_group_name_H-M   'P 1'
#
loop_
_entity.id
_entity.type
_entity.pdbx_description
1 polymer ?
#
loop_
_entity_poly.entity_id
_entity_poly.type
_entity_poly.pdbx_seq_one_letter_code
_entity_poly.pdbx_strand_id
1 'polypeptide(L)'
;MIDHSLKSPNVQGGGPSAGAPIWSRDFLQPLAPGALTPFSASVLHEMAGRSWYNYYDRLGFDPTPKSRVVRSLHGRPYFTLTLSAQLDAQQAGIEPPPISIGGATRPLARWEKPGLLAGLKLGGNARKAASVLQGLDREIDAAEAQGQAWLQRVQAMRWSQAEILQIMEEIERTGAATLQLYVVARHNLQSAYLRLLGLVNRGSPAQLLAALAAAIRPSGDLVELQIARAVADLAHSAQAVPEVLSFLAAGDYATWETQLAEGPFKAGLRQLLAAHGHRCAGEGELRNPRWSEYPAPLLAAVGAAAHANAALPAPAGPDEGALLNLVDAKRSKEVQPLLQLVRQCLALQSKALHVHAYTLAGTRVWALAAGREAMGDQRLLAESDVFFYELEEMKQMMTGEWNISDMDAIRATANQRKQDYDAWQKQAAGDLLVGDSEAFAVIPNGATGLPGAAGRGRGTFVAAEDPVGMARVDGSKAILAGVQVDAGWSAALPIAAAIVQAQGSPLDPVAGAAAALQIPVVYDLGERLAQVEAHKVAVVDGSQGTVTNGG
;
A
#
# COMPACT_ATOMS: atom_id res chain seq x y z
N MET A 1 -0.31 26.35 5.08
CA MET A 1 -1.48 25.97 4.26
C MET A 1 -0.96 25.16 3.08
N ILE A 2 -1.09 23.85 3.13
CA ILE A 2 -0.72 22.96 2.03
C ILE A 2 -1.93 22.96 1.10
N ASP A 3 -1.77 23.46 -0.12
CA ASP A 3 -2.83 23.44 -1.12
C ASP A 3 -3.01 21.99 -1.61
N HIS A 4 -4.01 21.32 -1.07
CA HIS A 4 -4.27 19.89 -1.29
C HIS A 4 -5.03 19.61 -2.60
N SER A 5 -5.56 20.64 -3.25
CA SER A 5 -6.29 20.48 -4.50
C SER A 5 -5.44 20.86 -5.70
N LEU A 6 -5.08 19.89 -6.52
CA LEU A 6 -4.80 20.15 -7.92
C LEU A 6 -6.15 20.48 -8.58
N LYS A 7 -6.42 21.75 -8.86
CA LYS A 7 -7.49 22.10 -9.79
C LYS A 7 -7.19 21.37 -11.09
N SER A 8 -8.17 20.63 -11.61
CA SER A 8 -8.07 20.02 -12.94
C SER A 8 -7.57 21.09 -13.91
N PRO A 9 -6.42 20.95 -14.54
CA PRO A 9 -6.06 21.85 -15.59
C PRO A 9 -7.05 21.65 -16.71
N ASN A 10 -7.62 22.72 -17.25
CA ASN A 10 -8.18 22.71 -18.59
C ASN A 10 -7.01 22.37 -19.54
N VAL A 11 -6.78 21.09 -19.79
CA VAL A 11 -5.74 20.62 -20.70
C VAL A 11 -6.25 20.81 -22.12
N GLN A 12 -6.11 21.99 -22.65
CA GLN A 12 -5.99 22.17 -24.09
C GLN A 12 -4.55 21.79 -24.49
N GLY A 13 -4.39 20.57 -25.05
CA GLY A 13 -3.47 20.25 -26.12
C GLY A 13 -1.98 20.60 -25.98
N GLY A 14 -1.32 20.29 -24.86
CA GLY A 14 0.13 20.32 -24.79
C GLY A 14 0.66 19.04 -24.16
N GLY A 15 1.41 18.24 -24.89
CA GLY A 15 2.12 17.11 -24.32
C GLY A 15 3.04 17.54 -23.15
N PRO A 16 3.35 16.63 -22.19
CA PRO A 16 4.12 16.97 -21.01
C PRO A 16 5.45 17.60 -21.40
N SER A 17 5.76 18.79 -20.87
CA SER A 17 7.01 19.48 -21.16
C SER A 17 8.22 18.62 -20.76
N ALA A 18 9.27 18.62 -21.56
CA ALA A 18 10.47 17.78 -21.39
C ALA A 18 11.24 17.97 -20.06
N GLY A 19 10.77 18.79 -19.14
CA GLY A 19 11.36 19.07 -17.83
C GLY A 19 10.36 19.04 -16.67
N ALA A 20 9.09 18.69 -16.92
CA ALA A 20 8.08 18.66 -15.89
C ALA A 20 8.40 17.59 -14.81
N PRO A 21 8.20 17.89 -13.50
CA PRO A 21 8.43 16.93 -12.44
C PRO A 21 7.47 15.74 -12.57
N ILE A 22 7.95 14.56 -12.19
CA ILE A 22 7.20 13.31 -12.22
C ILE A 22 6.88 12.89 -10.81
N TRP A 23 5.62 12.52 -10.60
CA TRP A 23 5.07 12.02 -9.35
C TRP A 23 4.45 10.65 -9.60
N SER A 24 4.56 9.74 -8.65
CA SER A 24 4.02 8.38 -8.77
C SER A 24 3.12 8.04 -7.59
N ARG A 25 2.08 7.30 -7.85
CA ARG A 25 1.26 6.67 -6.81
C ARG A 25 2.00 5.54 -6.12
N ASP A 26 2.86 4.83 -6.85
CA ASP A 26 3.53 3.60 -6.43
C ASP A 26 4.18 3.69 -5.05
N PHE A 27 4.72 4.85 -4.66
CA PHE A 27 5.36 5.02 -3.35
C PHE A 27 4.38 4.90 -2.17
N LEU A 28 3.20 5.50 -2.26
CA LEU A 28 2.18 5.51 -1.18
C LEU A 28 1.04 4.52 -1.42
N GLN A 29 1.01 3.86 -2.57
CA GLN A 29 -0.06 2.96 -2.98
C GLN A 29 -0.29 1.78 -2.01
N PRO A 30 0.73 1.16 -1.38
CA PRO A 30 0.50 0.12 -0.36
C PRO A 30 -0.28 0.60 0.86
N LEU A 31 -0.24 1.91 1.16
CA LEU A 31 -1.00 2.54 2.25
C LEU A 31 -2.35 3.09 1.76
N ALA A 32 -2.36 3.68 0.56
CA ALA A 32 -3.50 4.41 0.00
C ALA A 32 -3.85 3.92 -1.41
N PRO A 33 -4.41 2.71 -1.54
CA PRO A 33 -4.76 2.13 -2.83
C PRO A 33 -5.88 2.88 -3.54
N GLY A 34 -6.85 3.40 -2.79
CA GLY A 34 -8.00 4.16 -3.29
C GLY A 34 -7.90 5.66 -3.05
N ALA A 35 -9.01 6.36 -3.27
CA ALA A 35 -9.16 7.72 -2.82
C ALA A 35 -9.28 7.75 -1.29
N LEU A 36 -8.67 8.75 -0.67
CA LEU A 36 -8.71 8.99 0.77
C LEU A 36 -9.75 10.06 1.10
N THR A 37 -10.38 9.94 2.25
CA THR A 37 -11.14 11.03 2.86
C THR A 37 -10.21 12.21 3.19
N PRO A 38 -10.72 13.43 3.32
CA PRO A 38 -9.91 14.61 3.67
C PRO A 38 -9.07 14.42 4.93
N PHE A 39 -9.62 13.78 5.96
CA PHE A 39 -8.89 13.48 7.19
C PHE A 39 -7.71 12.55 6.92
N SER A 40 -7.97 11.41 6.30
CA SER A 40 -6.95 10.42 5.99
C SER A 40 -5.85 11.00 5.08
N ALA A 41 -6.23 11.79 4.07
CA ALA A 41 -5.30 12.46 3.18
C ALA A 41 -4.41 13.47 3.93
N SER A 42 -4.98 14.32 4.78
CA SER A 42 -4.22 15.33 5.53
C SER A 42 -3.24 14.68 6.52
N VAL A 43 -3.67 13.63 7.24
CA VAL A 43 -2.81 12.85 8.14
C VAL A 43 -1.65 12.20 7.37
N LEU A 44 -1.93 11.53 6.25
CA LEU A 44 -0.90 10.89 5.45
C LEU A 44 0.09 11.89 4.85
N HIS A 45 -0.38 13.04 4.38
CA HIS A 45 0.48 14.10 3.84
C HIS A 45 1.46 14.63 4.88
N GLU A 46 0.97 14.91 6.09
CA GLU A 46 1.80 15.42 7.18
C GLU A 46 2.85 14.39 7.59
N MET A 47 2.43 13.14 7.81
CA MET A 47 3.33 12.04 8.17
C MET A 47 4.37 11.76 7.08
N ALA A 48 3.96 11.70 5.81
CA ALA A 48 4.85 11.40 4.69
C ALA A 48 5.86 12.53 4.44
N GLY A 49 5.43 13.79 4.52
CA GLY A 49 6.31 14.94 4.40
C GLY A 49 7.41 14.96 5.45
N ARG A 50 7.03 14.84 6.74
CA ARG A 50 7.99 14.80 7.87
C ARG A 50 8.92 13.59 7.79
N SER A 51 8.40 12.41 7.48
CA SER A 51 9.17 11.18 7.37
C SER A 51 10.27 11.29 6.31
N TRP A 52 9.94 11.89 5.17
CA TRP A 52 10.85 12.09 4.07
C TRP A 52 11.97 13.10 4.43
N TYR A 53 11.61 14.25 5.06
CA TYR A 53 12.61 15.21 5.56
C TYR A 53 13.53 14.59 6.60
N ASN A 54 12.98 13.88 7.57
CA ASN A 54 13.75 13.20 8.61
C ASN A 54 14.73 12.18 8.03
N TYR A 55 14.35 11.47 6.96
CA TYR A 55 15.24 10.54 6.27
C TYR A 55 16.45 11.25 5.69
N TYR A 56 16.26 12.33 4.94
CA TYR A 56 17.36 13.07 4.33
C TYR A 56 18.21 13.83 5.35
N ASP A 57 17.62 14.32 6.42
CA ASP A 57 18.35 14.91 7.56
C ASP A 57 19.30 13.87 8.20
N ARG A 58 18.84 12.65 8.44
CA ARG A 58 19.68 11.54 8.90
C ARG A 58 20.87 11.26 7.96
N LEU A 59 20.70 11.49 6.68
CA LEU A 59 21.75 11.36 5.69
C LEU A 59 22.74 12.56 5.71
N GLY A 60 22.42 13.60 6.47
CA GLY A 60 23.17 14.87 6.52
C GLY A 60 22.95 15.71 5.28
N PHE A 61 21.79 15.61 4.69
CA PHE A 61 21.32 16.39 3.56
C PHE A 61 20.15 17.26 4.03
N ASP A 62 20.23 18.56 3.81
CA ASP A 62 19.16 19.50 4.15
C ASP A 62 18.32 19.79 2.89
N PRO A 63 17.25 19.04 2.64
CA PRO A 63 16.37 19.32 1.51
C PRO A 63 15.64 20.63 1.77
N THR A 64 15.54 21.46 0.74
CA THR A 64 14.86 22.75 0.87
C THR A 64 13.43 22.57 1.39
N PRO A 65 13.02 23.22 2.48
CA PRO A 65 11.70 23.03 3.12
C PRO A 65 10.50 23.35 2.23
N LYS A 66 10.73 24.00 1.10
CA LYS A 66 9.72 24.39 0.10
C LYS A 66 9.35 23.28 -0.89
N SER A 67 10.08 22.15 -0.88
CA SER A 67 9.83 21.07 -1.81
C SER A 67 8.62 20.26 -1.34
N ARG A 68 7.56 20.25 -2.13
CA ARG A 68 6.41 19.38 -1.89
C ARG A 68 6.77 17.96 -2.29
N VAL A 69 6.65 17.01 -1.37
CA VAL A 69 6.97 15.60 -1.62
C VAL A 69 5.74 14.76 -1.91
N VAL A 70 4.56 15.21 -1.47
CA VAL A 70 3.27 14.57 -1.72
C VAL A 70 2.31 15.55 -2.36
N ARG A 71 1.55 15.09 -3.32
CA ARG A 71 0.43 15.79 -3.97
C ARG A 71 -0.78 14.88 -3.98
N SER A 72 -1.99 15.43 -3.96
CA SER A 72 -3.22 14.68 -4.14
C SER A 72 -3.96 15.11 -5.39
N LEU A 73 -4.52 14.13 -6.10
CA LEU A 73 -5.47 14.33 -7.18
C LEU A 73 -6.66 13.39 -6.96
N HIS A 74 -7.87 13.93 -6.91
CA HIS A 74 -9.10 13.16 -6.66
C HIS A 74 -8.98 12.25 -5.42
N GLY A 75 -8.48 12.81 -4.31
CA GLY A 75 -8.26 12.09 -3.05
C GLY A 75 -7.10 11.08 -3.06
N ARG A 76 -6.39 10.89 -4.18
CA ARG A 76 -5.30 9.93 -4.29
C ARG A 76 -3.95 10.62 -4.14
N PRO A 77 -3.05 10.11 -3.26
CA PRO A 77 -1.73 10.70 -3.04
C PRO A 77 -0.74 10.24 -4.11
N TYR A 78 0.12 11.16 -4.52
CA TYR A 78 1.27 10.95 -5.41
C TYR A 78 2.54 11.44 -4.74
N PHE A 79 3.60 10.66 -4.83
CA PHE A 79 4.91 10.96 -4.26
C PHE A 79 5.92 11.33 -5.34
N THR A 80 6.83 12.28 -5.07
CA THR A 80 7.73 12.82 -6.08
C THR A 80 8.89 11.88 -6.43
N LEU A 81 8.93 11.39 -7.68
CA LEU A 81 10.06 10.63 -8.21
C LEU A 81 11.22 11.54 -8.62
N THR A 82 10.93 12.67 -9.25
CA THR A 82 11.96 13.57 -9.77
C THR A 82 12.83 14.13 -8.65
N LEU A 83 12.23 14.60 -7.55
CA LEU A 83 12.98 15.15 -6.43
C LEU A 83 13.81 14.07 -5.74
N SER A 84 13.27 12.88 -5.52
CA SER A 84 14.00 11.77 -4.94
C SER A 84 15.22 11.37 -5.78
N ALA A 85 15.04 11.22 -7.10
CA ALA A 85 16.14 10.93 -8.02
C ALA A 85 17.19 12.05 -8.09
N GLN A 86 16.76 13.31 -7.99
CA GLN A 86 17.67 14.46 -7.95
C GLN A 86 18.52 14.46 -6.68
N LEU A 87 17.92 14.17 -5.52
CA LEU A 87 18.63 14.11 -4.25
C LEU A 87 19.61 12.93 -4.21
N ASP A 88 19.23 11.76 -4.74
CA ASP A 88 20.11 10.60 -4.87
C ASP A 88 21.32 10.92 -5.76
N ALA A 89 21.11 11.63 -6.88
CA ALA A 89 22.17 12.08 -7.76
C ALA A 89 23.13 13.06 -7.06
N GLN A 90 22.60 14.02 -6.32
CA GLN A 90 23.38 15.03 -5.61
C GLN A 90 24.10 14.48 -4.38
N GLN A 91 23.46 13.55 -3.67
CA GLN A 91 23.96 13.03 -2.41
C GLN A 91 24.93 11.86 -2.59
N ALA A 92 24.61 10.91 -3.44
CA ALA A 92 25.34 9.66 -3.61
C ALA A 92 25.95 9.47 -5.02
N GLY A 93 25.74 10.43 -5.92
CA GLY A 93 26.22 10.34 -7.31
C GLY A 93 25.54 9.24 -8.11
N ILE A 94 24.35 8.82 -7.69
CA ILE A 94 23.56 7.81 -8.39
C ILE A 94 22.99 8.43 -9.66
N GLU A 95 23.31 7.84 -10.81
CA GLU A 95 22.71 8.27 -12.08
C GLU A 95 21.19 8.06 -12.05
N PRO A 96 20.40 9.13 -12.29
CA PRO A 96 18.94 9.00 -12.35
C PRO A 96 18.53 8.03 -13.44
N PRO A 97 17.70 7.02 -13.11
CA PRO A 97 17.27 6.06 -14.12
C PRO A 97 16.38 6.73 -15.17
N PRO A 98 16.36 6.20 -16.40
CA PRO A 98 15.41 6.66 -17.41
C PRO A 98 14.00 6.15 -17.09
N ILE A 99 13.01 6.95 -17.45
CA ILE A 99 11.60 6.58 -17.41
C ILE A 99 10.95 6.79 -18.78
N SER A 100 10.12 5.86 -19.21
CA SER A 100 9.38 5.97 -20.47
C SER A 100 7.94 6.39 -20.19
N ILE A 101 7.50 7.49 -20.80
CA ILE A 101 6.15 8.04 -20.66
C ILE A 101 5.65 8.41 -22.05
N GLY A 102 4.50 7.87 -22.45
CA GLY A 102 3.92 8.14 -23.78
C GLY A 102 4.83 7.76 -24.94
N GLY A 103 5.68 6.74 -24.78
CA GLY A 103 6.66 6.31 -25.79
C GLY A 103 7.96 7.13 -25.83
N ALA A 104 8.08 8.20 -25.09
CA ALA A 104 9.30 8.98 -24.95
C ALA A 104 10.08 8.59 -23.69
N THR A 105 11.38 8.33 -23.85
CA THR A 105 12.28 8.01 -22.71
C THR A 105 13.09 9.23 -22.32
N ARG A 106 13.10 9.55 -21.01
CA ARG A 106 13.91 10.65 -20.46
C ARG A 106 14.45 10.27 -19.07
N PRO A 107 15.56 10.87 -18.60
CA PRO A 107 16.01 10.68 -17.23
C PRO A 107 15.02 11.32 -16.24
N LEU A 108 14.90 10.73 -15.05
CA LEU A 108 14.05 11.27 -13.97
C LEU A 108 14.51 12.62 -13.45
N ALA A 109 15.82 12.89 -13.48
CA ALA A 109 16.42 14.16 -13.08
C ALA A 109 17.65 14.49 -13.94
N ARG A 110 18.07 15.74 -13.93
CA ARG A 110 19.34 16.15 -14.55
C ARG A 110 20.50 15.56 -13.77
N TRP A 111 21.48 15.02 -14.47
CA TRP A 111 22.67 14.44 -13.87
C TRP A 111 23.91 14.76 -14.69
N GLU A 112 24.98 15.10 -13.98
CA GLU A 112 26.30 15.28 -14.56
C GLU A 112 27.27 14.36 -13.83
N LYS A 113 28.10 13.65 -14.57
CA LYS A 113 29.06 12.72 -13.97
C LYS A 113 29.98 13.48 -13.02
N PRO A 114 30.04 13.11 -11.74
CA PRO A 114 30.86 13.82 -10.76
C PRO A 114 32.36 13.69 -11.07
N GLY A 115 33.08 14.78 -10.91
CA GLY A 115 34.55 14.77 -10.98
C GLY A 115 35.18 14.00 -9.81
N LEU A 116 36.49 13.74 -9.89
CA LEU A 116 37.22 12.83 -8.98
C LEU A 116 37.10 13.23 -7.49
N LEU A 117 37.23 14.51 -7.14
CA LEU A 117 37.10 15.01 -5.76
C LEU A 117 35.66 14.95 -5.26
N ALA A 118 34.69 15.27 -6.10
CA ALA A 118 33.26 15.13 -5.77
C ALA A 118 32.90 13.65 -5.56
N GLY A 119 33.47 12.74 -6.35
CA GLY A 119 33.27 11.29 -6.21
C GLY A 119 33.68 10.73 -4.84
N LEU A 120 34.75 11.25 -4.22
CA LEU A 120 35.16 10.83 -2.86
C LEU A 120 34.13 11.23 -1.79
N LYS A 121 33.61 12.45 -1.87
CA LYS A 121 32.54 12.93 -0.97
C LYS A 121 31.27 12.13 -1.13
N LEU A 122 30.85 11.89 -2.37
CA LEU A 122 29.67 11.07 -2.71
C LEU A 122 29.80 9.64 -2.22
N GLY A 123 30.98 9.04 -2.30
CA GLY A 123 31.26 7.71 -1.73
C GLY A 123 31.08 7.66 -0.21
N GLY A 124 31.41 8.74 0.51
CA GLY A 124 31.12 8.88 1.94
C GLY A 124 29.61 8.92 2.24
N ASN A 125 28.87 9.69 1.48
CA ASN A 125 27.41 9.80 1.59
C ASN A 125 26.70 8.45 1.29
N ALA A 126 27.15 7.76 0.24
CA ALA A 126 26.61 6.43 -0.09
C ALA A 126 26.82 5.40 1.02
N ARG A 127 28.00 5.43 1.70
CA ARG A 127 28.24 4.58 2.88
C ARG A 127 27.32 4.92 4.04
N LYS A 128 27.04 6.20 4.27
CA LYS A 128 26.10 6.66 5.31
C LYS A 128 24.69 6.16 5.02
N ALA A 129 24.22 6.27 3.79
CA ALA A 129 22.92 5.73 3.37
C ALA A 129 22.83 4.21 3.56
N ALA A 130 23.88 3.47 3.18
CA ALA A 130 23.96 2.02 3.43
C ALA A 130 23.91 1.69 4.93
N SER A 131 24.58 2.47 5.79
CA SER A 131 24.55 2.29 7.24
C SER A 131 23.15 2.51 7.83
N VAL A 132 22.40 3.52 7.34
CA VAL A 132 21.00 3.77 7.75
C VAL A 132 20.14 2.56 7.39
N LEU A 133 20.29 2.02 6.18
CA LEU A 133 19.54 0.84 5.74
C LEU A 133 19.92 -0.43 6.54
N GLN A 134 21.19 -0.61 6.85
CA GLN A 134 21.65 -1.76 7.67
C GLN A 134 21.09 -1.75 9.10
N GLY A 135 20.86 -0.56 9.67
CA GLY A 135 20.25 -0.41 11.00
C GLY A 135 18.73 -0.58 11.03
N LEU A 136 18.09 -0.52 9.86
CA LEU A 136 16.64 -0.37 9.75
C LEU A 136 15.84 -1.53 10.35
N ASP A 137 16.30 -2.78 10.21
CA ASP A 137 15.59 -3.94 10.76
C ASP A 137 15.47 -3.85 12.30
N ARG A 138 16.55 -3.47 12.99
CA ARG A 138 16.54 -3.26 14.45
C ARG A 138 15.65 -2.07 14.86
N GLU A 139 15.63 -1.02 14.06
CA GLU A 139 14.76 0.14 14.30
C GLU A 139 13.29 -0.25 14.15
N ILE A 140 12.96 -1.10 13.18
CA ILE A 140 11.61 -1.64 12.97
C ILE A 140 11.20 -2.49 14.17
N ASP A 141 12.02 -3.44 14.62
CA ASP A 141 11.72 -4.30 15.76
C ASP A 141 11.48 -3.48 17.05
N ALA A 142 12.28 -2.43 17.29
CA ALA A 142 12.10 -1.54 18.43
C ALA A 142 10.80 -0.70 18.30
N ALA A 143 10.48 -0.25 17.10
CA ALA A 143 9.29 0.54 16.84
C ALA A 143 8.00 -0.29 16.89
N GLU A 144 8.06 -1.60 16.61
CA GLU A 144 6.92 -2.50 16.74
C GLU A 144 6.43 -2.56 18.19
N ALA A 145 7.32 -2.82 19.15
CA ALA A 145 6.97 -2.86 20.57
C ALA A 145 6.41 -1.51 21.07
N GLN A 146 6.99 -0.39 20.60
CA GLN A 146 6.53 0.95 20.95
C GLN A 146 5.14 1.25 20.33
N GLY A 147 4.93 0.89 19.07
CA GLY A 147 3.66 1.09 18.36
C GLY A 147 2.53 0.29 19.00
N GLN A 148 2.81 -0.96 19.36
CA GLN A 148 1.85 -1.82 20.05
C GLN A 148 1.47 -1.25 21.43
N ALA A 149 2.45 -0.83 22.23
CA ALA A 149 2.20 -0.24 23.53
C ALA A 149 1.43 1.10 23.42
N TRP A 150 1.75 1.91 22.42
CA TRP A 150 1.04 3.17 22.14
C TRP A 150 -0.42 2.92 21.75
N LEU A 151 -0.69 1.98 20.85
CA LEU A 151 -2.06 1.61 20.46
C LEU A 151 -2.86 1.13 21.67
N GLN A 152 -2.30 0.23 22.49
CA GLN A 152 -2.96 -0.26 23.71
C GLN A 152 -3.32 0.88 24.66
N ARG A 153 -2.40 1.84 24.87
CA ARG A 153 -2.64 3.02 25.67
C ARG A 153 -3.80 3.86 25.12
N VAL A 154 -3.80 4.14 23.82
CA VAL A 154 -4.83 4.95 23.15
C VAL A 154 -6.19 4.27 23.23
N GLN A 155 -6.25 2.95 23.06
CA GLN A 155 -7.49 2.16 23.17
C GLN A 155 -8.06 2.14 24.61
N ALA A 156 -7.20 2.16 25.62
CA ALA A 156 -7.61 2.15 27.03
C ALA A 156 -7.94 3.55 27.60
N MET A 157 -7.79 4.60 26.79
CA MET A 157 -7.96 5.97 27.22
C MET A 157 -9.41 6.33 27.56
N ARG A 158 -9.59 7.10 28.63
CA ARG A 158 -10.84 7.86 28.87
C ARG A 158 -10.67 9.22 28.22
N TRP A 159 -11.46 9.47 27.21
CA TRP A 159 -11.33 10.65 26.38
C TRP A 159 -11.99 11.87 27.02
N SER A 160 -11.21 12.94 27.19
CA SER A 160 -11.65 14.30 27.41
C SER A 160 -11.02 15.20 26.35
N GLN A 161 -11.43 16.45 26.28
CA GLN A 161 -10.84 17.43 25.35
C GLN A 161 -9.31 17.56 25.53
N ALA A 162 -8.81 17.49 26.77
CA ALA A 162 -7.38 17.57 27.03
C ALA A 162 -6.60 16.39 26.45
N GLU A 163 -7.11 15.15 26.65
CA GLU A 163 -6.51 13.96 26.06
C GLU A 163 -6.59 13.97 24.53
N ILE A 164 -7.70 14.46 23.95
CA ILE A 164 -7.83 14.59 22.50
C ILE A 164 -6.73 15.49 21.93
N LEU A 165 -6.50 16.66 22.53
CA LEU A 165 -5.45 17.58 22.08
C LEU A 165 -4.05 17.02 22.28
N GLN A 166 -3.79 16.37 23.42
CA GLN A 166 -2.49 15.75 23.70
C GLN A 166 -2.16 14.65 22.68
N ILE A 167 -3.08 13.72 22.42
CA ILE A 167 -2.83 12.62 21.49
C ILE A 167 -2.66 13.11 20.06
N MET A 168 -3.31 14.19 19.66
CA MET A 168 -3.15 14.77 18.34
C MET A 168 -1.69 15.18 18.06
N GLU A 169 -1.01 15.79 19.02
CA GLU A 169 0.42 16.12 18.90
C GLU A 169 1.30 14.86 18.84
N GLU A 170 0.90 13.82 19.59
CA GLU A 170 1.61 12.53 19.56
C GLU A 170 1.45 11.82 18.21
N ILE A 171 0.28 11.88 17.57
CA ILE A 171 -0.01 11.28 16.26
C ILE A 171 0.99 11.76 15.21
N GLU A 172 1.22 13.07 15.10
CA GLU A 172 2.13 13.63 14.11
C GLU A 172 3.56 13.10 14.32
N ARG A 173 4.04 13.09 15.56
CA ARG A 173 5.39 12.64 15.91
C ARG A 173 5.56 11.13 15.72
N THR A 174 4.64 10.33 16.27
CA THR A 174 4.68 8.86 16.19
C THR A 174 4.45 8.41 14.76
N GLY A 175 3.51 9.04 14.06
CA GLY A 175 3.23 8.74 12.65
C GLY A 175 4.40 9.03 11.73
N ALA A 176 5.06 10.18 11.91
CA ALA A 176 6.26 10.50 11.14
C ALA A 176 7.41 9.52 11.44
N ALA A 177 7.60 9.11 12.70
CA ALA A 177 8.67 8.19 13.08
C ALA A 177 8.45 6.78 12.51
N THR A 178 7.23 6.24 12.62
CA THR A 178 6.93 4.89 12.07
C THR A 178 6.88 4.89 10.55
N LEU A 179 6.32 5.92 9.91
CA LEU A 179 6.31 6.03 8.45
C LEU A 179 7.72 6.24 7.87
N GLN A 180 8.64 6.85 8.61
CA GLN A 180 10.04 6.99 8.18
C GLN A 180 10.72 5.64 7.93
N LEU A 181 10.39 4.60 8.71
CA LEU A 181 10.92 3.25 8.49
C LEU A 181 10.51 2.73 7.12
N TYR A 182 9.25 2.93 6.75
CA TYR A 182 8.74 2.61 5.42
C TYR A 182 9.40 3.47 4.34
N VAL A 183 9.53 4.79 4.55
CA VAL A 183 10.17 5.70 3.58
C VAL A 183 11.60 5.25 3.27
N VAL A 184 12.39 4.87 4.27
CA VAL A 184 13.76 4.36 4.07
C VAL A 184 13.74 3.08 3.25
N ALA A 185 12.90 2.10 3.60
CA ALA A 185 12.81 0.83 2.87
C ALA A 185 12.33 1.05 1.43
N ARG A 186 11.23 1.79 1.25
CA ARG A 186 10.59 2.03 -0.06
C ARG A 186 11.47 2.86 -1.00
N HIS A 187 12.13 3.89 -0.49
CA HIS A 187 13.06 4.71 -1.29
C HIS A 187 14.20 3.86 -1.86
N ASN A 188 14.85 3.07 -1.02
CA ASN A 188 15.94 2.20 -1.47
C ASN A 188 15.45 1.09 -2.40
N LEU A 189 14.26 0.54 -2.16
CA LEU A 189 13.59 -0.43 -3.03
C LEU A 189 13.36 0.15 -4.42
N GLN A 190 12.70 1.31 -4.50
CA GLN A 190 12.42 1.99 -5.76
C GLN A 190 13.69 2.34 -6.52
N SER A 191 14.68 2.92 -5.85
CA SER A 191 15.97 3.28 -6.45
C SER A 191 16.67 2.05 -7.03
N ALA A 192 16.75 0.95 -6.27
CA ALA A 192 17.36 -0.29 -6.73
C ALA A 192 16.60 -0.92 -7.90
N TYR A 193 15.27 -0.93 -7.85
CA TYR A 193 14.42 -1.49 -8.91
C TYR A 193 14.54 -0.69 -10.22
N LEU A 194 14.50 0.63 -10.15
CA LEU A 194 14.69 1.49 -11.33
C LEU A 194 16.09 1.32 -11.94
N ARG A 195 17.11 1.11 -11.11
CA ARG A 195 18.47 0.78 -11.59
C ARG A 195 18.52 -0.59 -12.27
N LEU A 196 17.82 -1.61 -11.75
CA LEU A 196 17.67 -2.90 -12.42
C LEU A 196 17.01 -2.76 -13.79
N LEU A 197 15.92 -1.97 -13.88
CA LEU A 197 15.26 -1.66 -15.16
C LEU A 197 16.23 -1.03 -16.16
N GLY A 198 17.10 -0.12 -15.70
CA GLY A 198 18.12 0.54 -16.52
C GLY A 198 19.26 -0.37 -16.98
N LEU A 199 19.42 -1.58 -16.39
CA LEU A 199 20.42 -2.58 -16.84
C LEU A 199 19.91 -3.42 -18.01
N VAL A 200 18.60 -3.56 -18.17
CA VAL A 200 18.00 -4.40 -19.20
C VAL A 200 17.96 -3.65 -20.52
N ASN A 201 18.46 -4.29 -21.56
CA ASN A 201 18.54 -3.71 -22.89
C ASN A 201 17.99 -4.64 -23.99
N ARG A 202 17.38 -5.76 -23.62
CA ARG A 202 16.86 -6.79 -24.53
C ARG A 202 15.46 -7.23 -24.09
N GLY A 203 14.72 -7.83 -25.00
CA GLY A 203 13.40 -8.39 -24.74
C GLY A 203 12.25 -7.40 -24.91
N SER A 204 11.03 -7.93 -24.86
CA SER A 204 9.80 -7.12 -24.84
C SER A 204 9.50 -6.63 -23.42
N PRO A 205 8.69 -5.58 -23.24
CA PRO A 205 8.25 -5.13 -21.91
C PRO A 205 7.61 -6.24 -21.06
N ALA A 206 6.80 -7.11 -21.67
CA ALA A 206 6.18 -8.23 -20.98
C ALA A 206 7.21 -9.25 -20.47
N GLN A 207 8.19 -9.61 -21.31
CA GLN A 207 9.28 -10.51 -20.92
C GLN A 207 10.12 -9.92 -19.77
N LEU A 208 10.42 -8.63 -19.85
CA LEU A 208 11.16 -7.93 -18.80
C LEU A 208 10.40 -7.95 -17.46
N LEU A 209 9.13 -7.57 -17.46
CA LEU A 209 8.32 -7.52 -16.23
C LEU A 209 8.15 -8.90 -15.60
N ALA A 210 7.88 -9.93 -16.39
CA ALA A 210 7.78 -11.31 -15.91
C ALA A 210 9.12 -11.81 -15.34
N ALA A 211 10.24 -11.53 -16.02
CA ALA A 211 11.58 -11.91 -15.55
C ALA A 211 11.97 -11.18 -14.25
N LEU A 212 11.66 -9.88 -14.15
CA LEU A 212 11.87 -9.12 -12.93
C LEU A 212 11.03 -9.65 -11.77
N ALA A 213 9.74 -9.90 -11.97
CA ALA A 213 8.85 -10.44 -10.93
C ALA A 213 9.37 -11.78 -10.39
N ALA A 214 9.90 -12.66 -11.25
CA ALA A 214 10.53 -13.93 -10.84
C ALA A 214 11.84 -13.70 -10.07
N ALA A 215 12.67 -12.76 -10.54
CA ALA A 215 13.98 -12.48 -9.95
C ALA A 215 13.90 -11.77 -8.60
N ILE A 216 12.93 -10.86 -8.41
CA ILE A 216 12.77 -10.12 -7.13
C ILE A 216 11.92 -10.88 -6.10
N ARG A 217 11.41 -12.06 -6.42
CA ARG A 217 10.60 -12.88 -5.51
C ARG A 217 11.26 -12.96 -4.13
N PRO A 218 10.53 -12.61 -3.04
CA PRO A 218 11.08 -12.64 -1.70
C PRO A 218 11.32 -14.08 -1.23
N SER A 219 12.37 -14.27 -0.43
CA SER A 219 12.78 -15.59 0.06
C SER A 219 12.12 -16.04 1.36
N GLY A 220 11.17 -15.29 1.93
CA GLY A 220 10.45 -15.86 3.05
C GLY A 220 9.71 -14.95 4.03
N ASP A 221 10.28 -13.90 4.58
CA ASP A 221 9.72 -13.25 5.78
C ASP A 221 8.91 -12.00 5.49
N LEU A 222 7.79 -12.15 4.78
CA LEU A 222 6.79 -11.11 4.65
C LEU A 222 5.68 -11.30 5.69
N VAL A 223 5.21 -10.22 6.30
CA VAL A 223 4.06 -10.24 7.21
C VAL A 223 2.81 -10.77 6.50
N GLU A 224 2.65 -10.47 5.23
CA GLU A 224 1.57 -10.95 4.37
C GLU A 224 1.55 -12.49 4.26
N LEU A 225 2.73 -13.12 4.19
CA LEU A 225 2.84 -14.59 4.22
C LEU A 225 2.53 -15.18 5.60
N GLN A 226 2.88 -14.48 6.68
CA GLN A 226 2.55 -14.91 8.05
C GLN A 226 1.03 -14.88 8.25
N ILE A 227 0.35 -13.82 7.82
CA ILE A 227 -1.12 -13.71 7.86
C ILE A 227 -1.77 -14.82 7.04
N ALA A 228 -1.32 -15.03 5.81
CA ALA A 228 -1.86 -16.08 4.94
C ALA A 228 -1.72 -17.48 5.57
N ARG A 229 -0.58 -17.80 6.18
CA ARG A 229 -0.37 -19.06 6.90
C ARG A 229 -1.30 -19.19 8.10
N ALA A 230 -1.40 -18.15 8.94
CA ALA A 230 -2.28 -18.16 10.10
C ALA A 230 -3.75 -18.38 9.70
N VAL A 231 -4.20 -17.79 8.59
CA VAL A 231 -5.54 -18.03 8.04
C VAL A 231 -5.70 -19.49 7.55
N ALA A 232 -4.70 -20.04 6.86
CA ALA A 232 -4.74 -21.43 6.41
C ALA A 232 -4.77 -22.41 7.61
N ASP A 233 -4.00 -22.15 8.66
CA ASP A 233 -3.97 -22.95 9.89
C ASP A 233 -5.32 -22.88 10.61
N LEU A 234 -5.95 -21.70 10.69
CA LEU A 234 -7.30 -21.54 11.24
C LEU A 234 -8.34 -22.27 10.39
N ALA A 235 -8.25 -22.19 9.07
CA ALA A 235 -9.15 -22.90 8.17
C ALA A 235 -9.04 -24.42 8.37
N HIS A 236 -7.83 -24.95 8.51
CA HIS A 236 -7.61 -26.36 8.83
C HIS A 236 -8.19 -26.74 10.20
N SER A 237 -7.99 -25.89 11.22
CA SER A 237 -8.58 -26.09 12.55
C SER A 237 -10.12 -26.06 12.51
N ALA A 238 -10.72 -25.21 11.69
CA ALA A 238 -12.17 -25.14 11.52
C ALA A 238 -12.76 -26.43 10.92
N GLN A 239 -12.06 -27.09 10.00
CA GLN A 239 -12.50 -28.34 9.36
C GLN A 239 -12.70 -29.49 10.35
N ALA A 240 -11.98 -29.46 11.47
CA ALA A 240 -12.11 -30.49 12.53
C ALA A 240 -13.34 -30.29 13.41
N VAL A 241 -14.07 -29.15 13.32
CA VAL A 241 -15.14 -28.77 14.26
C VAL A 241 -16.38 -28.34 13.46
N PRO A 242 -17.41 -29.22 13.30
CA PRO A 242 -18.62 -28.94 12.51
C PRO A 242 -19.36 -27.67 12.92
N GLU A 243 -19.39 -27.35 14.23
CA GLU A 243 -20.03 -26.15 14.76
C GLU A 243 -19.32 -24.87 14.28
N VAL A 244 -18.00 -24.90 14.18
CA VAL A 244 -17.20 -23.78 13.63
C VAL A 244 -17.49 -23.60 12.14
N LEU A 245 -17.55 -24.70 11.38
CA LEU A 245 -17.91 -24.61 9.94
C LEU A 245 -19.31 -24.04 9.75
N SER A 246 -20.27 -24.47 10.58
CA SER A 246 -21.65 -23.96 10.56
C SER A 246 -21.69 -22.46 10.86
N PHE A 247 -20.93 -22.00 11.86
CA PHE A 247 -20.80 -20.58 12.20
C PHE A 247 -20.20 -19.78 11.04
N LEU A 248 -19.12 -20.25 10.44
CA LEU A 248 -18.47 -19.59 9.30
C LEU A 248 -19.40 -19.52 8.08
N ALA A 249 -20.19 -20.56 7.84
CA ALA A 249 -21.17 -20.59 6.75
C ALA A 249 -22.38 -19.67 7.00
N ALA A 250 -22.78 -19.48 8.25
CA ALA A 250 -23.87 -18.58 8.62
C ALA A 250 -23.55 -17.10 8.38
N GLY A 251 -22.27 -16.71 8.44
CA GLY A 251 -21.82 -15.35 8.15
C GLY A 251 -22.13 -14.29 9.21
N ASP A 252 -22.66 -14.68 10.37
CA ASP A 252 -22.90 -13.77 11.51
C ASP A 252 -21.64 -13.57 12.34
N TYR A 253 -20.64 -12.98 11.71
CA TYR A 253 -19.30 -12.85 12.27
C TYR A 253 -19.21 -11.89 13.47
N ALA A 254 -20.19 -11.01 13.66
CA ALA A 254 -20.19 -10.07 14.79
C ALA A 254 -20.33 -10.78 16.15
N THR A 255 -20.92 -11.97 16.16
CA THR A 255 -21.21 -12.75 17.37
C THR A 255 -20.15 -13.79 17.71
N TRP A 256 -18.99 -13.78 17.04
CA TRP A 256 -17.97 -14.82 17.15
C TRP A 256 -17.49 -15.09 18.59
N GLU A 257 -17.38 -14.04 19.44
CA GLU A 257 -16.94 -14.23 20.83
C GLU A 257 -17.90 -15.01 21.69
N THR A 258 -19.20 -14.87 21.42
CA THR A 258 -20.27 -15.50 22.20
C THR A 258 -20.75 -16.84 21.62
N GLN A 259 -20.73 -16.98 20.28
CA GLN A 259 -21.23 -18.18 19.62
C GLN A 259 -20.16 -19.27 19.48
N LEU A 260 -18.89 -18.92 19.31
CA LEU A 260 -17.84 -19.94 19.26
C LEU A 260 -17.49 -20.45 20.65
N ALA A 261 -17.50 -21.77 20.81
CA ALA A 261 -17.03 -22.43 22.02
C ALA A 261 -15.51 -22.21 22.22
N GLU A 262 -15.06 -22.23 23.46
CA GLU A 262 -13.63 -22.21 23.76
C GLU A 262 -12.95 -23.45 23.15
N GLY A 263 -11.84 -23.27 22.50
CA GLY A 263 -11.12 -24.33 21.80
C GLY A 263 -10.01 -23.81 20.89
N PRO A 264 -9.31 -24.71 20.16
CA PRO A 264 -8.16 -24.34 19.33
C PRO A 264 -8.48 -23.27 18.29
N PHE A 265 -9.63 -23.32 17.64
CA PHE A 265 -10.04 -22.34 16.64
C PHE A 265 -10.19 -20.93 17.23
N LYS A 266 -10.96 -20.80 18.33
CA LYS A 266 -11.20 -19.51 18.98
C LYS A 266 -9.92 -18.95 19.59
N ALA A 267 -9.07 -19.79 20.16
CA ALA A 267 -7.76 -19.41 20.67
C ALA A 267 -6.83 -18.90 19.54
N GLY A 268 -6.78 -19.62 18.42
CA GLY A 268 -6.01 -19.22 17.25
C GLY A 268 -6.53 -17.91 16.62
N LEU A 269 -7.85 -17.72 16.57
CA LEU A 269 -8.44 -16.46 16.08
C LEU A 269 -8.08 -15.29 16.99
N ARG A 270 -8.15 -15.46 18.32
CA ARG A 270 -7.69 -14.43 19.27
C ARG A 270 -6.21 -14.10 19.09
N GLN A 271 -5.37 -15.11 18.87
CA GLN A 271 -3.94 -14.91 18.60
C GLN A 271 -3.72 -14.13 17.29
N LEU A 272 -4.43 -14.47 16.22
CA LEU A 272 -4.36 -13.75 14.95
C LEU A 272 -4.81 -12.30 15.09
N LEU A 273 -5.91 -12.04 15.80
CA LEU A 273 -6.38 -10.68 16.09
C LEU A 273 -5.43 -9.91 17.01
N ALA A 274 -4.80 -10.55 17.99
CA ALA A 274 -3.78 -9.90 18.83
C ALA A 274 -2.54 -9.47 18.04
N ALA A 275 -2.10 -10.31 17.09
CA ALA A 275 -0.93 -10.02 16.26
C ALA A 275 -1.23 -9.04 15.10
N HIS A 276 -2.40 -9.14 14.47
CA HIS A 276 -2.71 -8.45 13.23
C HIS A 276 -4.04 -7.70 13.23
N GLY A 277 -4.77 -7.65 14.35
CA GLY A 277 -6.09 -7.02 14.45
C GLY A 277 -6.09 -5.50 14.21
N HIS A 278 -4.94 -4.85 14.28
CA HIS A 278 -4.74 -3.43 13.93
C HIS A 278 -4.70 -3.19 12.40
N ARG A 279 -4.67 -4.26 11.59
CA ARG A 279 -4.66 -4.22 10.14
C ARG A 279 -6.08 -4.18 9.55
N CYS A 280 -6.18 -3.76 8.28
CA CYS A 280 -7.39 -3.87 7.46
C CYS A 280 -7.03 -3.72 5.97
N ALA A 281 -8.01 -3.85 5.08
CA ALA A 281 -7.86 -3.41 3.69
C ALA A 281 -7.92 -1.87 3.63
N GLY A 282 -7.05 -1.25 2.80
CA GLY A 282 -6.97 0.20 2.68
C GLY A 282 -6.56 0.89 3.97
N GLU A 283 -5.45 0.47 4.58
CA GLU A 283 -5.02 0.91 5.92
C GLU A 283 -4.87 2.42 6.08
N GLY A 284 -4.45 3.12 5.02
CA GLY A 284 -4.31 4.58 5.02
C GLY A 284 -5.65 5.32 5.00
N GLU A 285 -6.75 4.68 4.63
CA GLU A 285 -8.09 5.22 4.83
C GLU A 285 -8.55 4.96 6.27
N LEU A 286 -8.46 6.00 7.09
CA LEU A 286 -8.73 5.90 8.53
C LEU A 286 -10.21 5.67 8.85
N ARG A 287 -11.09 5.86 7.89
CA ARG A 287 -12.51 5.51 7.99
C ARG A 287 -12.73 3.99 8.02
N ASN A 288 -11.81 3.20 7.46
CA ASN A 288 -11.93 1.75 7.41
C ASN A 288 -11.75 1.13 8.81
N PRO A 289 -12.69 0.27 9.29
CA PRO A 289 -12.53 -0.42 10.55
C PRO A 289 -11.39 -1.45 10.50
N ARG A 290 -10.68 -1.60 11.60
CA ARG A 290 -9.60 -2.59 11.74
C ARG A 290 -10.20 -3.98 12.00
N TRP A 291 -9.44 -5.04 11.75
CA TRP A 291 -9.91 -6.41 11.98
C TRP A 291 -10.30 -6.67 13.44
N SER A 292 -9.66 -6.00 14.42
CA SER A 292 -10.07 -6.06 15.83
C SER A 292 -11.42 -5.39 16.10
N GLU A 293 -11.82 -4.40 15.28
CA GLU A 293 -13.12 -3.73 15.36
C GLU A 293 -14.20 -4.47 14.55
N TYR A 294 -13.79 -5.04 13.40
CA TYR A 294 -14.68 -5.71 12.45
C TYR A 294 -13.98 -6.91 11.81
N PRO A 295 -14.00 -8.11 12.46
CA PRO A 295 -13.29 -9.30 12.00
C PRO A 295 -13.94 -10.02 10.83
N ALA A 296 -15.09 -9.55 10.33
CA ALA A 296 -15.85 -10.22 9.28
C ALA A 296 -15.03 -10.52 8.01
N PRO A 297 -14.20 -9.61 7.47
CA PRO A 297 -13.38 -9.92 6.30
C PRO A 297 -12.39 -11.07 6.55
N LEU A 298 -11.81 -11.13 7.74
CA LEU A 298 -10.88 -12.17 8.15
C LEU A 298 -11.59 -13.52 8.29
N LEU A 299 -12.74 -13.55 8.97
CA LEU A 299 -13.54 -14.76 9.17
C LEU A 299 -14.13 -15.28 7.85
N ALA A 300 -14.53 -14.38 6.94
CA ALA A 300 -14.95 -14.74 5.59
C ALA A 300 -13.84 -15.46 4.82
N ALA A 301 -12.60 -14.94 4.90
CA ALA A 301 -11.43 -15.57 4.27
C ALA A 301 -11.12 -16.95 4.88
N VAL A 302 -11.19 -17.09 6.21
CA VAL A 302 -11.02 -18.37 6.91
C VAL A 302 -12.10 -19.37 6.47
N GLY A 303 -13.37 -18.95 6.41
CA GLY A 303 -14.50 -19.77 5.96
C GLY A 303 -14.32 -20.28 4.54
N ALA A 304 -13.96 -19.38 3.62
CA ALA A 304 -13.70 -19.71 2.23
C ALA A 304 -12.51 -20.69 2.10
N ALA A 305 -11.43 -20.46 2.85
CA ALA A 305 -10.27 -21.36 2.86
C ALA A 305 -10.61 -22.76 3.42
N ALA A 306 -11.42 -22.81 4.47
CA ALA A 306 -11.88 -24.08 5.06
C ALA A 306 -12.76 -24.88 4.06
N HIS A 307 -13.70 -24.23 3.37
CA HIS A 307 -14.55 -24.85 2.35
C HIS A 307 -13.76 -25.35 1.13
N ALA A 308 -12.77 -24.57 0.70
CA ALA A 308 -11.92 -24.94 -0.44
C ALA A 308 -10.86 -26.00 -0.08
N ASN A 309 -10.78 -26.44 1.17
CA ASN A 309 -9.68 -27.27 1.68
C ASN A 309 -8.31 -26.70 1.23
N ALA A 310 -8.16 -25.40 1.37
CA ALA A 310 -7.03 -24.66 0.81
C ALA A 310 -5.76 -24.94 1.61
N ALA A 311 -4.73 -25.43 0.90
CA ALA A 311 -3.38 -25.58 1.42
C ALA A 311 -2.46 -24.57 0.73
N LEU A 312 -1.62 -23.91 1.52
CA LEU A 312 -0.60 -23.04 0.97
C LEU A 312 0.63 -23.84 0.54
N PRO A 313 1.16 -23.61 -0.68
CA PRO A 313 2.43 -24.20 -1.07
C PRO A 313 3.58 -23.62 -0.24
N ALA A 314 4.68 -24.34 -0.17
CA ALA A 314 5.93 -23.79 0.32
C ALA A 314 6.35 -22.60 -0.57
N PRO A 315 6.82 -21.48 0.02
CA PRO A 315 7.24 -20.34 -0.78
C PRO A 315 8.36 -20.72 -1.76
N ALA A 316 8.17 -20.35 -3.02
CA ALA A 316 9.18 -20.53 -4.04
C ALA A 316 10.28 -19.48 -3.91
N GLY A 317 11.53 -19.88 -4.04
CA GLY A 317 12.66 -18.98 -4.09
C GLY A 317 12.70 -18.12 -5.35
N PRO A 318 13.61 -17.13 -5.41
CA PRO A 318 13.80 -16.29 -6.58
C PRO A 318 14.34 -17.10 -7.78
N ASP A 319 13.95 -16.69 -9.00
CA ASP A 319 14.48 -17.21 -10.25
C ASP A 319 15.07 -16.06 -11.08
N GLU A 320 16.38 -16.05 -11.21
CA GLU A 320 17.13 -14.97 -11.85
C GLU A 320 17.49 -15.29 -13.32
N GLY A 321 17.35 -16.55 -13.74
CA GLY A 321 17.84 -17.01 -15.03
C GLY A 321 17.28 -16.22 -16.21
N ALA A 322 15.98 -15.99 -16.22
CA ALA A 322 15.33 -15.23 -17.29
C ALA A 322 15.83 -13.76 -17.34
N LEU A 323 16.00 -13.11 -16.18
CA LEU A 323 16.47 -11.72 -16.11
C LEU A 323 17.92 -11.58 -16.60
N LEU A 324 18.81 -12.49 -16.20
CA LEU A 324 20.22 -12.45 -16.60
C LEU A 324 20.40 -12.57 -18.11
N ASN A 325 19.51 -13.28 -18.82
CA ASN A 325 19.52 -13.37 -20.27
C ASN A 325 19.11 -12.05 -20.98
N LEU A 326 18.46 -11.14 -20.27
CA LEU A 326 18.00 -9.84 -20.78
C LEU A 326 19.01 -8.71 -20.52
N VAL A 327 20.08 -8.98 -19.76
CA VAL A 327 21.13 -8.01 -19.42
C VAL A 327 22.38 -8.25 -20.25
N ASP A 328 23.08 -7.17 -20.63
CA ASP A 328 24.38 -7.28 -21.27
C ASP A 328 25.39 -7.98 -20.34
N ALA A 329 26.16 -8.94 -20.89
CA ALA A 329 27.18 -9.69 -20.13
C ALA A 329 28.21 -8.79 -19.42
N LYS A 330 28.50 -7.60 -19.97
CA LYS A 330 29.41 -6.62 -19.34
C LYS A 330 28.86 -6.02 -18.05
N ARG A 331 27.53 -5.94 -17.93
CA ARG A 331 26.81 -5.38 -16.78
C ARG A 331 26.21 -6.42 -15.84
N SER A 332 26.32 -7.71 -16.14
CA SER A 332 25.74 -8.79 -15.33
C SER A 332 26.20 -8.77 -13.86
N LYS A 333 27.42 -8.29 -13.58
CA LYS A 333 27.95 -8.15 -12.21
C LYS A 333 27.20 -7.11 -11.36
N GLU A 334 26.48 -6.18 -12.00
CA GLU A 334 25.69 -5.15 -11.31
C GLU A 334 24.33 -5.69 -10.84
N VAL A 335 23.86 -6.79 -11.42
CA VAL A 335 22.51 -7.33 -11.18
C VAL A 335 22.37 -7.91 -9.77
N GLN A 336 23.28 -8.77 -9.34
CA GLN A 336 23.17 -9.48 -8.07
C GLN A 336 23.08 -8.57 -6.84
N PRO A 337 23.93 -7.55 -6.67
CA PRO A 337 23.82 -6.62 -5.54
C PRO A 337 22.48 -5.87 -5.53
N LEU A 338 21.94 -5.52 -6.71
CA LEU A 338 20.67 -4.83 -6.81
C LEU A 338 19.50 -5.76 -6.49
N LEU A 339 19.51 -7.02 -6.95
CA LEU A 339 18.49 -8.00 -6.61
C LEU A 339 18.45 -8.29 -5.10
N GLN A 340 19.62 -8.45 -4.48
CA GLN A 340 19.71 -8.62 -3.03
C GLN A 340 19.13 -7.43 -2.28
N LEU A 341 19.46 -6.21 -2.71
CA LEU A 341 18.94 -4.98 -2.13
C LEU A 341 17.41 -4.87 -2.30
N VAL A 342 16.88 -5.18 -3.49
CA VAL A 342 15.43 -5.16 -3.74
C VAL A 342 14.71 -6.15 -2.81
N ARG A 343 15.19 -7.39 -2.70
CA ARG A 343 14.57 -8.42 -1.82
C ARG A 343 14.64 -8.03 -0.34
N GLN A 344 15.78 -7.51 0.11
CA GLN A 344 15.92 -7.01 1.47
C GLN A 344 14.93 -5.89 1.74
N CYS A 345 14.84 -4.90 0.84
CA CYS A 345 13.95 -3.77 1.01
C CYS A 345 12.47 -4.17 0.91
N LEU A 346 12.10 -5.18 0.13
CA LEU A 346 10.74 -5.75 0.13
C LEU A 346 10.36 -6.31 1.50
N ALA A 347 11.24 -7.06 2.15
CA ALA A 347 11.00 -7.59 3.49
C ALA A 347 10.91 -6.47 4.54
N LEU A 348 11.83 -5.51 4.52
CA LEU A 348 11.82 -4.37 5.43
C LEU A 348 10.59 -3.49 5.24
N GLN A 349 10.15 -3.29 4.01
CA GLN A 349 8.92 -2.55 3.70
C GLN A 349 7.67 -3.23 4.29
N SER A 350 7.55 -4.55 4.15
CA SER A 350 6.44 -5.33 4.73
C SER A 350 6.36 -5.15 6.25
N LYS A 351 7.50 -5.32 6.95
CA LYS A 351 7.60 -5.09 8.40
C LYS A 351 7.29 -3.63 8.78
N ALA A 352 7.83 -2.66 8.04
CA ALA A 352 7.64 -1.25 8.34
C ALA A 352 6.17 -0.81 8.17
N LEU A 353 5.46 -1.34 7.17
CA LEU A 353 4.03 -1.13 7.01
C LEU A 353 3.24 -1.72 8.18
N HIS A 354 3.60 -2.92 8.63
CA HIS A 354 2.99 -3.55 9.79
C HIS A 354 3.11 -2.68 11.05
N VAL A 355 4.31 -2.14 11.29
CA VAL A 355 4.56 -1.23 12.42
C VAL A 355 3.80 0.08 12.28
N HIS A 356 3.78 0.67 11.09
CA HIS A 356 3.05 1.91 10.86
C HIS A 356 1.53 1.74 11.04
N ALA A 357 0.99 0.56 10.75
CA ALA A 357 -0.43 0.25 10.91
C ALA A 357 -0.91 0.37 12.38
N TYR A 358 -0.04 0.15 13.39
CA TYR A 358 -0.37 0.45 14.79
C TYR A 358 -0.69 1.93 14.99
N THR A 359 0.10 2.81 14.38
CA THR A 359 -0.12 4.26 14.45
C THR A 359 -1.42 4.65 13.75
N LEU A 360 -1.68 4.09 12.57
CA LEU A 360 -2.92 4.34 11.84
C LEU A 360 -4.16 3.86 12.62
N ALA A 361 -4.08 2.70 13.26
CA ALA A 361 -5.16 2.18 14.10
C ALA A 361 -5.43 3.10 15.30
N GLY A 362 -4.39 3.54 16.01
CA GLY A 362 -4.57 4.48 17.13
C GLY A 362 -5.05 5.86 16.69
N THR A 363 -4.61 6.35 15.53
CA THR A 363 -5.12 7.59 14.93
C THR A 363 -6.61 7.50 14.63
N ARG A 364 -7.09 6.35 14.15
CA ARG A 364 -8.52 6.11 13.96
C ARG A 364 -9.29 6.14 15.28
N VAL A 365 -8.78 5.49 16.34
CA VAL A 365 -9.39 5.52 17.68
C VAL A 365 -9.52 6.97 18.18
N TRP A 366 -8.46 7.76 18.01
CA TRP A 366 -8.47 9.19 18.33
C TRP A 366 -9.51 9.96 17.50
N ALA A 367 -9.55 9.74 16.19
CA ALA A 367 -10.49 10.44 15.31
C ALA A 367 -11.95 10.20 15.70
N LEU A 368 -12.30 8.94 16.00
CA LEU A 368 -13.65 8.62 16.47
C LEU A 368 -13.95 9.22 17.85
N ALA A 369 -12.96 9.33 18.75
CA ALA A 369 -13.13 10.01 20.03
C ALA A 369 -13.38 11.52 19.83
N ALA A 370 -12.60 12.17 18.97
CA ALA A 370 -12.82 13.58 18.60
C ALA A 370 -14.17 13.80 17.91
N GLY A 371 -14.58 12.84 17.07
CA GLY A 371 -15.90 12.86 16.42
C GLY A 371 -17.05 12.76 17.42
N ARG A 372 -16.93 11.90 18.46
CA ARG A 372 -17.94 11.80 19.54
C ARG A 372 -18.05 13.09 20.34
N GLU A 373 -16.92 13.73 20.68
CA GLU A 373 -16.90 15.03 21.36
C GLU A 373 -17.59 16.09 20.52
N ALA A 374 -17.22 16.22 19.25
CA ALA A 374 -17.84 17.18 18.33
C ALA A 374 -19.33 16.89 18.08
N MET A 375 -19.77 15.64 18.14
CA MET A 375 -21.17 15.27 18.07
C MET A 375 -21.91 15.65 19.37
N GLY A 376 -21.28 15.47 20.54
CA GLY A 376 -21.79 15.92 21.83
C GLY A 376 -22.05 17.43 21.85
N ASP A 377 -21.19 18.20 21.24
CA ASP A 377 -21.31 19.64 21.05
C ASP A 377 -22.25 20.03 19.88
N GLN A 378 -22.93 19.09 19.28
CA GLN A 378 -23.82 19.26 18.12
C GLN A 378 -23.15 19.84 16.84
N ARG A 379 -21.82 19.80 16.75
CA ARG A 379 -21.07 20.24 15.57
C ARG A 379 -21.13 19.22 14.44
N LEU A 380 -21.11 17.93 14.77
CA LEU A 380 -21.27 16.83 13.83
C LEU A 380 -22.60 16.10 14.04
N LEU A 381 -23.10 15.44 12.98
CA LEU A 381 -24.31 14.62 13.04
C LEU A 381 -24.01 13.17 13.39
N ALA A 382 -22.83 12.67 13.01
CA ALA A 382 -22.34 11.35 13.35
C ALA A 382 -20.85 11.42 13.68
N GLU A 383 -20.35 10.52 14.56
CA GLU A 383 -18.93 10.46 14.89
C GLU A 383 -18.04 10.25 13.66
N SER A 384 -18.53 9.45 12.68
CA SER A 384 -17.81 9.17 11.43
C SER A 384 -17.71 10.36 10.50
N ASP A 385 -18.43 11.46 10.73
CA ASP A 385 -18.31 12.68 9.93
C ASP A 385 -16.93 13.33 10.09
N VAL A 386 -16.22 13.04 11.18
CA VAL A 386 -14.84 13.47 11.44
C VAL A 386 -13.91 13.20 10.26
N PHE A 387 -14.10 12.10 9.53
CA PHE A 387 -13.24 11.73 8.41
C PHE A 387 -13.37 12.67 7.19
N PHE A 388 -14.38 13.52 7.16
CA PHE A 388 -14.59 14.52 6.10
C PHE A 388 -14.04 15.91 6.43
N TYR A 389 -13.26 16.03 7.52
CA TYR A 389 -12.50 17.24 7.86
C TYR A 389 -11.01 16.93 7.83
N GLU A 390 -10.19 17.93 7.51
CA GLU A 390 -8.74 17.80 7.60
C GLU A 390 -8.30 17.78 9.08
N LEU A 391 -7.13 17.22 9.35
CA LEU A 391 -6.57 17.15 10.72
C LEU A 391 -6.52 18.54 11.37
N GLU A 392 -6.08 19.57 10.65
CA GLU A 392 -6.00 20.94 11.14
C GLU A 392 -7.39 21.56 11.39
N GLU A 393 -8.38 21.25 10.55
CA GLU A 393 -9.78 21.67 10.78
C GLU A 393 -10.35 21.03 12.04
N MET A 394 -10.04 19.75 12.28
CA MET A 394 -10.42 19.08 13.53
C MET A 394 -9.77 19.72 14.75
N LYS A 395 -8.51 20.12 14.65
CA LYS A 395 -7.82 20.86 15.69
C LYS A 395 -8.52 22.18 16.00
N GLN A 396 -8.80 22.98 14.98
CA GLN A 396 -9.51 24.24 15.12
C GLN A 396 -10.92 24.06 15.72
N MET A 397 -11.58 22.97 15.35
CA MET A 397 -12.89 22.59 15.91
C MET A 397 -12.77 22.25 17.41
N MET A 398 -11.74 21.51 17.83
CA MET A 398 -11.53 21.11 19.23
C MET A 398 -11.04 22.27 20.10
N THR A 399 -10.23 23.19 19.57
CA THR A 399 -9.75 24.38 20.30
C THR A 399 -10.77 25.53 20.35
N GLY A 400 -11.85 25.43 19.59
CA GLY A 400 -12.85 26.50 19.47
C GLY A 400 -12.41 27.68 18.60
N GLU A 401 -11.31 27.52 17.84
CA GLU A 401 -10.83 28.55 16.91
C GLU A 401 -11.72 28.65 15.66
N TRP A 402 -12.42 27.57 15.32
CA TRP A 402 -13.42 27.60 14.26
C TRP A 402 -14.71 28.24 14.80
N ASN A 403 -15.19 29.29 14.13
CA ASN A 403 -16.35 30.03 14.58
C ASN A 403 -17.60 29.13 14.64
N ILE A 404 -18.03 28.80 15.86
CA ILE A 404 -19.08 27.81 16.17
C ILE A 404 -20.47 28.29 15.71
N SER A 405 -20.63 29.59 15.40
CA SER A 405 -21.91 30.16 14.99
C SER A 405 -22.41 29.69 13.62
N ASP A 406 -21.59 28.96 12.86
CA ASP A 406 -21.96 28.47 11.53
C ASP A 406 -21.96 26.94 11.44
N MET A 407 -22.74 26.29 12.32
CA MET A 407 -22.90 24.83 12.32
C MET A 407 -23.43 24.28 10.99
N ASP A 408 -24.25 25.04 10.29
CA ASP A 408 -24.82 24.64 8.99
C ASP A 408 -23.74 24.62 7.92
N ALA A 409 -22.81 25.57 7.91
CA ALA A 409 -21.66 25.56 7.00
C ALA A 409 -20.71 24.39 7.30
N ILE A 410 -20.46 24.11 8.58
CA ILE A 410 -19.65 22.94 9.00
C ILE A 410 -20.28 21.65 8.41
N ARG A 411 -21.56 21.41 8.64
CA ARG A 411 -22.29 20.24 8.16
C ARG A 411 -22.37 20.17 6.62
N ALA A 412 -22.59 21.33 5.97
CA ALA A 412 -22.60 21.42 4.50
C ALA A 412 -21.24 21.03 3.92
N THR A 413 -20.13 21.43 4.54
CA THR A 413 -18.77 21.06 4.14
C THR A 413 -18.59 19.53 4.16
N ALA A 414 -19.00 18.87 5.26
CA ALA A 414 -18.91 17.40 5.34
C ALA A 414 -19.75 16.72 4.23
N ASN A 415 -20.97 17.19 4.00
CA ASN A 415 -21.86 16.62 2.98
C ASN A 415 -21.29 16.80 1.56
N GLN A 416 -20.73 17.96 1.24
CA GLN A 416 -20.08 18.16 -0.06
C GLN A 416 -18.89 17.23 -0.23
N ARG A 417 -18.01 17.10 0.79
CA ARG A 417 -16.83 16.23 0.74
C ARG A 417 -17.17 14.74 0.69
N LYS A 418 -18.31 14.32 1.27
CA LYS A 418 -18.85 12.96 1.07
C LYS A 418 -19.18 12.70 -0.40
N GLN A 419 -19.87 13.63 -1.05
CA GLN A 419 -20.21 13.53 -2.48
C GLN A 419 -18.96 13.51 -3.35
N ASP A 420 -17.97 14.36 -3.05
CA ASP A 420 -16.71 14.40 -3.77
C ASP A 420 -15.95 13.08 -3.62
N TYR A 421 -15.87 12.55 -2.40
CA TYR A 421 -15.23 11.27 -2.11
C TYR A 421 -15.90 10.11 -2.86
N ASP A 422 -17.24 10.03 -2.84
CA ASP A 422 -18.00 9.00 -3.57
C ASP A 422 -17.80 9.10 -5.10
N ALA A 423 -17.63 10.32 -5.62
CA ALA A 423 -17.29 10.54 -7.02
C ALA A 423 -15.86 10.09 -7.34
N TRP A 424 -14.90 10.43 -6.48
CA TRP A 424 -13.49 10.05 -6.65
C TRP A 424 -13.26 8.55 -6.60
N GLN A 425 -14.01 7.82 -5.77
CA GLN A 425 -13.91 6.35 -5.71
C GLN A 425 -14.22 5.68 -7.07
N LYS A 426 -15.10 6.30 -7.87
CA LYS A 426 -15.53 5.79 -9.18
C LYS A 426 -14.62 6.21 -10.34
N GLN A 427 -13.70 7.16 -10.10
CA GLN A 427 -12.82 7.66 -11.15
C GLN A 427 -11.57 6.78 -11.28
N ALA A 428 -11.18 6.47 -12.52
CA ALA A 428 -9.85 5.97 -12.79
C ALA A 428 -8.81 7.04 -12.45
N ALA A 429 -7.63 6.62 -12.05
CA ALA A 429 -6.52 7.52 -11.78
C ALA A 429 -5.28 7.05 -12.53
N GLY A 430 -4.48 7.98 -13.05
CA GLY A 430 -3.20 7.68 -13.67
C GLY A 430 -2.18 7.17 -12.63
N ASP A 431 -1.22 6.37 -13.09
CA ASP A 431 -0.14 5.85 -12.25
C ASP A 431 0.88 6.94 -11.90
N LEU A 432 1.01 7.91 -12.81
CA LEU A 432 1.96 9.01 -12.73
C LEU A 432 1.24 10.35 -12.94
N LEU A 433 1.80 11.40 -12.34
CA LEU A 433 1.58 12.78 -12.78
C LEU A 433 2.85 13.30 -13.42
N VAL A 434 2.73 13.93 -14.58
CA VAL A 434 3.81 14.60 -15.29
C VAL A 434 3.47 16.09 -15.33
N GLY A 435 4.06 16.85 -14.42
CA GLY A 435 3.53 18.18 -14.10
C GLY A 435 2.15 18.04 -13.47
N ASP A 436 1.13 18.56 -14.14
CA ASP A 436 -0.27 18.49 -13.72
C ASP A 436 -1.12 17.50 -14.56
N SER A 437 -0.48 16.72 -15.44
CA SER A 437 -1.17 15.77 -16.32
C SER A 437 -1.01 14.35 -15.84
N GLU A 438 -2.10 13.58 -15.86
CA GLU A 438 -2.07 12.14 -15.57
C GLU A 438 -1.43 11.35 -16.73
N ALA A 439 -0.68 10.32 -16.37
CA ALA A 439 -0.15 9.35 -17.30
C ALA A 439 -0.45 7.93 -16.77
N PHE A 440 -0.77 7.03 -17.69
CA PHE A 440 -1.12 5.65 -17.42
C PHE A 440 -0.01 4.72 -17.89
N ALA A 441 0.06 3.54 -17.29
CA ALA A 441 1.00 2.51 -17.69
C ALA A 441 0.79 2.10 -19.17
N VAL A 442 1.88 1.81 -19.86
CA VAL A 442 1.83 1.32 -21.24
C VAL A 442 1.60 -0.19 -21.22
N ILE A 443 0.43 -0.60 -21.71
CA ILE A 443 0.05 -2.00 -21.80
C ILE A 443 0.59 -2.61 -23.10
N PRO A 444 1.29 -3.76 -23.03
CA PRO A 444 1.77 -4.46 -24.23
C PRO A 444 0.63 -4.87 -25.18
N ASN A 445 0.90 -4.90 -26.48
CA ASN A 445 -0.07 -5.33 -27.48
C ASN A 445 -0.56 -6.77 -27.19
N GLY A 446 -1.88 -6.96 -27.20
CA GLY A 446 -2.52 -8.25 -26.93
C GLY A 446 -2.65 -8.61 -25.44
N ALA A 447 -2.11 -7.80 -24.52
CA ALA A 447 -2.30 -7.96 -23.09
C ALA A 447 -3.51 -7.16 -22.59
N THR A 448 -4.14 -7.61 -21.50
CA THR A 448 -5.21 -6.88 -20.81
C THR A 448 -4.62 -5.92 -19.79
N GLY A 449 -3.48 -6.30 -19.18
CA GLY A 449 -2.74 -5.55 -18.18
C GLY A 449 -1.24 -5.82 -18.28
N LEU A 450 -0.51 -5.44 -17.22
CA LEU A 450 0.93 -5.71 -17.10
C LEU A 450 1.20 -7.05 -16.42
N PRO A 451 2.18 -7.85 -16.90
CA PRO A 451 2.64 -9.05 -16.21
C PRO A 451 3.16 -8.74 -14.80
N GLY A 452 2.65 -9.49 -13.81
CA GLY A 452 3.15 -9.52 -12.45
C GLY A 452 3.85 -10.84 -12.15
N ALA A 453 3.29 -11.67 -11.24
CA ALA A 453 3.81 -13.01 -10.99
C ALA A 453 3.38 -13.98 -12.10
N ALA A 454 4.35 -14.77 -12.58
CA ALA A 454 4.13 -15.75 -13.65
C ALA A 454 3.22 -16.91 -13.21
N GLY A 455 2.55 -17.52 -14.18
CA GLY A 455 1.70 -18.69 -13.99
C GLY A 455 0.30 -18.48 -14.57
N ARG A 456 -0.52 -19.53 -14.49
CA ARG A 456 -1.92 -19.50 -14.89
C ARG A 456 -2.84 -19.87 -13.76
N GLY A 457 -3.84 -19.02 -13.50
CA GLY A 457 -4.88 -19.26 -12.53
C GLY A 457 -6.26 -19.29 -13.19
N ARG A 458 -7.11 -20.22 -12.73
CA ARG A 458 -8.52 -20.30 -13.12
C ARG A 458 -9.37 -20.33 -11.86
N GLY A 459 -10.39 -19.48 -11.79
CA GLY A 459 -11.26 -19.41 -10.63
C GLY A 459 -12.43 -18.48 -10.86
N THR A 460 -13.28 -18.36 -9.85
CA THR A 460 -14.39 -17.42 -9.84
C THR A 460 -13.88 -16.01 -9.59
N PHE A 461 -14.27 -15.07 -10.45
CA PHE A 461 -13.88 -13.67 -10.31
C PHE A 461 -14.64 -13.00 -9.17
N VAL A 462 -13.91 -12.53 -8.16
CA VAL A 462 -14.46 -11.86 -6.98
C VAL A 462 -13.93 -10.44 -6.93
N ALA A 463 -14.84 -9.47 -7.07
CA ALA A 463 -14.47 -8.06 -6.95
C ALA A 463 -14.13 -7.69 -5.50
N ALA A 464 -13.03 -7.00 -5.31
CA ALA A 464 -12.42 -6.71 -4.02
C ALA A 464 -13.03 -5.50 -3.28
N GLU A 465 -14.14 -4.97 -3.72
CA GLU A 465 -14.85 -3.91 -2.98
C GLU A 465 -15.54 -4.45 -1.72
N ASP A 466 -15.81 -5.74 -1.68
CA ASP A 466 -16.41 -6.43 -0.55
C ASP A 466 -15.54 -7.64 -0.13
N PRO A 467 -14.60 -7.47 0.83
CA PRO A 467 -13.81 -8.59 1.37
C PRO A 467 -14.67 -9.71 1.97
N VAL A 468 -15.88 -9.40 2.42
CA VAL A 468 -16.86 -10.39 2.93
C VAL A 468 -17.47 -11.21 1.79
N GLY A 469 -17.49 -10.67 0.58
CA GLY A 469 -17.94 -11.37 -0.64
C GLY A 469 -17.16 -12.65 -0.95
N MET A 470 -15.94 -12.78 -0.42
CA MET A 470 -15.15 -14.03 -0.53
C MET A 470 -15.84 -15.25 0.09
N ALA A 471 -16.66 -15.06 1.12
CA ALA A 471 -17.45 -16.15 1.72
C ALA A 471 -18.45 -16.81 0.75
N ARG A 472 -18.73 -16.16 -0.39
CA ARG A 472 -19.65 -16.66 -1.43
C ARG A 472 -18.98 -17.52 -2.49
N VAL A 473 -17.67 -17.74 -2.38
CA VAL A 473 -16.94 -18.60 -3.34
C VAL A 473 -17.17 -20.06 -2.97
N ASP A 474 -17.95 -20.74 -3.80
CA ASP A 474 -18.34 -22.15 -3.63
C ASP A 474 -17.12 -23.09 -3.79
N GLY A 475 -16.37 -23.37 -2.73
CA GLY A 475 -15.34 -24.39 -2.67
C GLY A 475 -14.25 -24.35 -3.77
N SER A 476 -14.33 -23.39 -4.69
CA SER A 476 -13.37 -23.16 -5.76
C SER A 476 -12.38 -22.07 -5.38
N LYS A 477 -11.20 -22.05 -6.00
CA LYS A 477 -10.28 -20.93 -5.85
C LYS A 477 -10.85 -19.66 -6.50
N ALA A 478 -10.58 -18.52 -5.89
CA ALA A 478 -11.04 -17.21 -6.33
C ALA A 478 -9.95 -16.47 -7.15
N ILE A 479 -10.36 -15.75 -8.17
CA ILE A 479 -9.54 -14.67 -8.74
C ILE A 479 -9.88 -13.40 -7.97
N LEU A 480 -8.94 -12.93 -7.15
CA LEU A 480 -9.10 -11.70 -6.38
C LEU A 480 -8.87 -10.49 -7.28
N ALA A 481 -9.89 -9.66 -7.42
CA ALA A 481 -9.86 -8.54 -8.34
C ALA A 481 -10.27 -7.24 -7.66
N GLY A 482 -9.51 -6.18 -7.83
CA GLY A 482 -9.82 -4.88 -7.25
C GLY A 482 -9.02 -3.75 -7.85
N VAL A 483 -9.30 -2.54 -7.36
CA VAL A 483 -8.46 -1.38 -7.73
C VAL A 483 -7.03 -1.69 -7.35
N GLN A 484 -6.82 -2.16 -6.12
CA GLN A 484 -5.57 -2.74 -5.66
C GLN A 484 -5.86 -3.80 -4.58
N VAL A 485 -5.06 -4.86 -4.58
CA VAL A 485 -5.04 -5.86 -3.52
C VAL A 485 -3.88 -5.51 -2.59
N ASP A 486 -4.18 -4.90 -1.46
CA ASP A 486 -3.21 -4.42 -0.47
C ASP A 486 -2.97 -5.44 0.66
N ALA A 487 -2.24 -5.02 1.70
CA ALA A 487 -1.88 -5.87 2.82
C ALA A 487 -3.08 -6.50 3.55
N GLY A 488 -4.24 -5.84 3.56
CA GLY A 488 -5.48 -6.39 4.14
C GLY A 488 -6.06 -7.59 3.38
N TRP A 489 -5.61 -7.82 2.14
CA TRP A 489 -5.99 -8.98 1.32
C TRP A 489 -5.12 -10.20 1.57
N SER A 490 -4.09 -10.10 2.40
CA SER A 490 -3.20 -11.21 2.75
C SER A 490 -3.96 -12.41 3.31
N ALA A 491 -5.06 -12.16 4.02
CA ALA A 491 -5.96 -13.18 4.53
C ALA A 491 -6.62 -14.03 3.41
N ALA A 492 -6.77 -13.51 2.21
CA ALA A 492 -7.39 -14.20 1.08
C ALA A 492 -6.40 -14.99 0.20
N LEU A 493 -5.10 -14.87 0.43
CA LEU A 493 -4.08 -15.59 -0.36
C LEU A 493 -4.28 -17.12 -0.36
N PRO A 494 -4.74 -17.79 0.71
CA PRO A 494 -4.98 -19.24 0.69
C PRO A 494 -5.98 -19.70 -0.38
N ILE A 495 -6.98 -18.88 -0.70
CA ILE A 495 -8.00 -19.21 -1.71
C ILE A 495 -7.71 -18.60 -3.08
N ALA A 496 -6.67 -17.79 -3.23
CA ALA A 496 -6.39 -17.10 -4.47
C ALA A 496 -5.91 -18.06 -5.57
N ALA A 497 -6.64 -18.11 -6.68
CA ALA A 497 -6.18 -18.72 -7.94
C ALA A 497 -5.30 -17.75 -8.72
N ALA A 498 -5.59 -16.46 -8.64
CA ALA A 498 -4.83 -15.35 -9.21
C ALA A 498 -5.23 -14.04 -8.55
N ILE A 499 -4.42 -13.01 -8.77
CA ILE A 499 -4.72 -11.62 -8.39
C ILE A 499 -4.76 -10.76 -9.64
N VAL A 500 -5.79 -9.91 -9.73
CA VAL A 500 -5.99 -8.98 -10.84
C VAL A 500 -6.26 -7.59 -10.29
N GLN A 501 -5.48 -6.61 -10.72
CA GLN A 501 -5.56 -5.26 -10.17
C GLN A 501 -5.78 -4.23 -11.28
N ALA A 502 -6.67 -3.27 -11.04
CA ALA A 502 -6.81 -2.11 -11.94
C ALA A 502 -5.55 -1.25 -11.92
N GLN A 503 -4.87 -1.24 -10.77
CA GLN A 503 -3.59 -0.56 -10.54
C GLN A 503 -2.75 -1.44 -9.62
N GLY A 504 -1.42 -1.31 -9.67
CA GLY A 504 -0.56 -2.12 -8.79
C GLY A 504 0.91 -2.02 -9.16
N SER A 505 1.72 -2.65 -8.36
CA SER A 505 3.17 -2.65 -8.52
C SER A 505 3.77 -4.00 -8.12
N PRO A 506 4.80 -4.48 -8.84
CA PRO A 506 5.54 -5.68 -8.41
C PRO A 506 6.30 -5.45 -7.10
N LEU A 507 6.38 -4.20 -6.64
CA LEU A 507 7.04 -3.81 -5.39
C LEU A 507 6.09 -3.80 -4.19
N ASP A 508 4.82 -4.14 -4.39
CA ASP A 508 3.87 -4.23 -3.28
C ASP A 508 4.07 -5.53 -2.48
N PRO A 509 4.01 -5.49 -1.14
CA PRO A 509 4.26 -6.67 -0.32
C PRO A 509 3.33 -7.85 -0.64
N VAL A 510 2.04 -7.58 -0.93
CA VAL A 510 1.08 -8.64 -1.31
C VAL A 510 1.41 -9.24 -2.67
N ALA A 511 1.85 -8.44 -3.64
CA ALA A 511 2.33 -8.96 -4.93
C ALA A 511 3.56 -9.85 -4.73
N GLY A 512 4.49 -9.46 -3.84
CA GLY A 512 5.64 -10.28 -3.44
C GLY A 512 5.23 -11.59 -2.76
N ALA A 513 4.26 -11.55 -1.84
CA ALA A 513 3.72 -12.73 -1.17
C ALA A 513 3.02 -13.67 -2.17
N ALA A 514 2.21 -13.13 -3.07
CA ALA A 514 1.56 -13.90 -4.13
C ALA A 514 2.60 -14.57 -5.05
N ALA A 515 3.64 -13.84 -5.46
CA ALA A 515 4.71 -14.39 -6.26
C ALA A 515 5.46 -15.53 -5.54
N ALA A 516 5.72 -15.40 -4.23
CA ALA A 516 6.32 -16.45 -3.41
C ALA A 516 5.43 -17.69 -3.33
N LEU A 517 4.11 -17.52 -3.25
CA LEU A 517 3.11 -18.60 -3.25
C LEU A 517 2.78 -19.13 -4.66
N GLN A 518 3.46 -18.64 -5.69
CA GLN A 518 3.22 -18.98 -7.11
C GLN A 518 1.78 -18.66 -7.56
N ILE A 519 1.16 -17.65 -6.96
CA ILE A 519 -0.13 -17.14 -7.38
C ILE A 519 0.10 -16.13 -8.51
N PRO A 520 -0.51 -16.34 -9.70
CA PRO A 520 -0.37 -15.42 -10.84
C PRO A 520 -0.92 -14.03 -10.50
N VAL A 521 -0.21 -12.98 -10.97
CA VAL A 521 -0.63 -11.58 -10.76
C VAL A 521 -0.63 -10.84 -12.10
N VAL A 522 -1.71 -10.11 -12.36
CA VAL A 522 -1.81 -9.14 -13.46
C VAL A 522 -2.25 -7.82 -12.87
N TYR A 523 -1.57 -6.73 -13.19
CA TYR A 523 -1.87 -5.38 -12.70
C TYR A 523 -2.01 -4.37 -13.85
N ASP A 524 -2.43 -3.15 -13.54
CA ASP A 524 -2.68 -2.04 -14.45
C ASP A 524 -3.72 -2.34 -15.54
N LEU A 525 -4.79 -3.08 -15.18
CA LEU A 525 -5.93 -3.26 -16.09
C LEU A 525 -6.70 -1.96 -16.35
N GLY A 526 -6.65 -1.01 -15.41
CA GLY A 526 -7.43 0.22 -15.49
C GLY A 526 -8.92 -0.09 -15.63
N GLU A 527 -9.59 0.62 -16.54
CA GLU A 527 -11.02 0.45 -16.82
C GLU A 527 -11.38 -0.94 -17.43
N ARG A 528 -10.37 -1.68 -17.93
CA ARG A 528 -10.60 -3.03 -18.47
C ARG A 528 -11.00 -4.03 -17.41
N LEU A 529 -10.73 -3.74 -16.13
CA LEU A 529 -11.18 -4.58 -15.02
C LEU A 529 -12.73 -4.73 -15.04
N ALA A 530 -13.46 -3.69 -15.39
CA ALA A 530 -14.91 -3.70 -15.49
C ALA A 530 -15.45 -4.58 -16.65
N GLN A 531 -14.60 -5.00 -17.60
CA GLN A 531 -14.97 -5.89 -18.71
C GLN A 531 -14.93 -7.36 -18.31
N VAL A 532 -14.33 -7.71 -17.18
CA VAL A 532 -14.34 -9.07 -16.64
C VAL A 532 -15.62 -9.28 -15.84
N GLU A 533 -16.38 -10.30 -16.20
CA GLU A 533 -17.69 -10.55 -15.60
C GLU A 533 -17.56 -11.04 -14.15
N ALA A 534 -18.09 -10.25 -13.21
CA ALA A 534 -18.10 -10.60 -11.79
C ALA A 534 -18.88 -11.92 -11.55
N HIS A 535 -18.40 -12.71 -10.59
CA HIS A 535 -18.94 -14.02 -10.20
C HIS A 535 -18.95 -15.10 -11.31
N LYS A 536 -18.24 -14.86 -12.42
CA LYS A 536 -18.01 -15.88 -13.45
C LYS A 536 -16.59 -16.41 -13.39
N VAL A 537 -16.40 -17.58 -14.02
CA VAL A 537 -15.08 -18.18 -14.14
C VAL A 537 -14.24 -17.36 -15.10
N ALA A 538 -13.04 -17.00 -14.68
CA ALA A 538 -12.05 -16.36 -15.54
C ALA A 538 -10.71 -17.12 -15.51
N VAL A 539 -9.87 -16.83 -16.48
CA VAL A 539 -8.50 -17.36 -16.59
C VAL A 539 -7.52 -16.19 -16.65
N VAL A 540 -6.53 -16.24 -15.78
CA VAL A 540 -5.46 -15.23 -15.67
C VAL A 540 -4.13 -15.86 -16.07
N ASP A 541 -3.41 -15.23 -16.99
CA ASP A 541 -2.03 -15.57 -17.32
C ASP A 541 -1.11 -14.43 -16.87
N GLY A 542 -0.48 -14.63 -15.71
CA GLY A 542 0.41 -13.63 -15.10
C GLY A 542 1.71 -13.42 -15.89
N SER A 543 2.10 -14.35 -16.75
CA SER A 543 3.29 -14.22 -17.60
C SER A 543 3.04 -13.34 -18.82
N GLN A 544 1.80 -13.36 -19.33
CA GLN A 544 1.39 -12.59 -20.51
C GLN A 544 0.63 -11.29 -20.16
N GLY A 545 0.26 -11.10 -18.89
CA GLY A 545 -0.58 -9.98 -18.49
C GLY A 545 -2.00 -10.06 -19.07
N THR A 546 -2.56 -11.27 -19.22
CA THR A 546 -3.89 -11.45 -19.83
C THR A 546 -4.91 -11.96 -18.84
N VAL A 547 -6.14 -11.45 -18.98
CA VAL A 547 -7.33 -11.90 -18.26
C VAL A 547 -8.41 -12.18 -19.30
N THR A 548 -9.00 -13.39 -19.26
CA THR A 548 -10.04 -13.81 -20.20
C THR A 548 -11.20 -14.43 -19.43
N ASN A 549 -12.43 -14.21 -19.91
CA ASN A 549 -13.60 -14.91 -19.39
C ASN A 549 -13.43 -16.41 -19.73
N GLY A 550 -13.57 -17.27 -18.71
CA GLY A 550 -13.53 -18.71 -18.89
C GLY A 550 -14.84 -19.18 -19.53
N GLY A 551 -14.76 -19.68 -20.74
CA GLY A 551 -15.89 -20.33 -21.39
C GLY A 551 -16.34 -21.58 -20.64
#